data_409115d5a785017aa0a5dd4f91d8ec4a
#
_entry.id   409115d5a785017aa0a5dd4f91d8ec4a
#
_cell.length_a   1.000
_cell.length_b   1.000
_cell.length_c   1.000
_cell.angle_alpha   90.00
_cell.angle_beta   90.00
_cell.angle_gamma   90.00
#
_symmetry.space_group_name_H-M   'P 1'
#
loop_
_entity.id
_entity.type
_entity.pdbx_description
1 polymer ?
#
loop_
_entity_poly.entity_id
_entity_poly.type
_entity_poly.pdbx_seq_one_letter_code
_entity_poly.pdbx_strand_id
1 'polypeptide(L)'
;MSKKRRSYEAGHSPKFMVVIDDSPECDRALHFASRRALRIGATVLMLRVIETQDRNQQWLGVADIMRAEAHEEANAILDRHAARSSSITGVMPERVIREGEKAQEVLNLIEDDEDIAILVLAAGTSKEGPGPLVSSIARTAGDFPIPVAIVPGHLSDEELDAMS
;
A
#
# COMPACT_ATOMS: atom_id res chain seq x y z
N MET A 1 14.37 -16.05 -2.27
CA MET A 1 14.83 -15.73 -0.91
C MET A 1 14.76 -14.23 -0.68
N SER A 2 14.09 -13.83 0.38
CA SER A 2 13.91 -12.39 0.66
C SER A 2 15.20 -11.76 1.15
N LYS A 3 15.41 -10.50 0.75
CA LYS A 3 16.51 -9.71 1.30
C LYS A 3 16.34 -9.52 2.80
N LYS A 4 17.45 -9.45 3.49
CA LYS A 4 17.45 -9.08 4.90
C LYS A 4 16.87 -7.66 5.06
N ARG A 5 15.98 -7.49 6.02
CA ARG A 5 15.43 -6.18 6.33
C ARG A 5 16.46 -5.32 7.06
N ARG A 6 16.52 -4.05 6.67
CA ARG A 6 17.48 -3.11 7.21
C ARG A 6 16.85 -1.83 7.78
N SER A 7 15.55 -1.86 7.99
CA SER A 7 14.73 -0.70 8.37
C SER A 7 15.26 0.06 9.59
N TYR A 8 15.80 -0.65 10.55
CA TYR A 8 16.26 -0.07 11.81
C TYR A 8 17.78 0.01 11.94
N GLU A 9 18.50 -0.27 10.88
CA GLU A 9 19.95 -0.13 10.90
C GLU A 9 20.34 1.35 10.76
N ALA A 10 21.55 1.68 11.22
CA ALA A 10 22.08 3.05 11.13
C ALA A 10 22.08 3.54 9.67
N GLY A 11 21.56 4.73 9.45
CA GLY A 11 21.42 5.31 8.11
C GLY A 11 20.18 4.88 7.35
N HIS A 12 19.33 4.03 7.95
CA HIS A 12 18.08 3.58 7.38
C HIS A 12 16.90 4.09 8.22
N SER A 13 15.72 4.13 7.62
CA SER A 13 14.47 4.49 8.31
C SER A 13 13.40 3.48 7.95
N PRO A 14 12.63 3.02 8.93
CA PRO A 14 11.56 2.07 8.65
C PRO A 14 10.46 2.70 7.82
N LYS A 15 9.93 1.92 6.87
CA LYS A 15 8.81 2.33 6.03
C LYS A 15 7.61 1.44 6.29
N PHE A 16 6.45 2.06 6.42
CA PHE A 16 5.18 1.37 6.52
C PHE A 16 4.52 1.45 5.15
N MET A 17 4.37 0.31 4.49
CA MET A 17 3.78 0.28 3.16
C MET A 17 2.27 0.14 3.25
N VAL A 18 1.57 0.98 2.50
CA VAL A 18 0.11 0.94 2.36
C VAL A 18 -0.21 0.78 0.89
N VAL A 19 -1.08 -0.17 0.57
CA VAL A 19 -1.56 -0.33 -0.81
C VAL A 19 -2.75 0.59 -1.01
N ILE A 20 -2.64 1.50 -1.98
CA ILE A 20 -3.70 2.46 -2.30
C ILE A 20 -4.51 1.91 -3.47
N ASP A 21 -5.69 1.44 -3.19
CA ASP A 21 -6.61 0.90 -4.19
C ASP A 21 -7.90 1.73 -4.24
N ASP A 22 -8.91 1.22 -4.94
CA ASP A 22 -10.18 1.94 -5.10
C ASP A 22 -11.20 1.58 -4.01
N SER A 23 -10.80 0.79 -3.03
CA SER A 23 -11.71 0.38 -1.97
C SER A 23 -11.99 1.54 -1.00
N PRO A 24 -13.22 1.60 -0.46
CA PRO A 24 -13.54 2.65 0.49
C PRO A 24 -12.78 2.53 1.81
N GLU A 25 -12.35 1.32 2.20
CA GLU A 25 -11.61 1.09 3.43
C GLU A 25 -10.12 1.41 3.35
N CYS A 26 -9.61 1.69 2.16
CA CYS A 26 -8.19 2.02 1.95
C CYS A 26 -7.72 3.15 2.88
N ASP A 27 -8.56 4.15 3.10
CA ASP A 27 -8.23 5.26 3.99
C ASP A 27 -7.96 4.80 5.43
N ARG A 28 -8.58 3.71 5.87
CA ARG A 28 -8.36 3.19 7.23
C ARG A 28 -6.93 2.71 7.41
N ALA A 29 -6.42 2.00 6.41
CA ALA A 29 -5.02 1.56 6.43
C ALA A 29 -4.07 2.76 6.41
N LEU A 30 -4.35 3.73 5.55
CA LEU A 30 -3.52 4.92 5.44
C LEU A 30 -3.53 5.75 6.73
N HIS A 31 -4.68 5.92 7.33
CA HIS A 31 -4.81 6.66 8.59
C HIS A 31 -4.01 5.98 9.70
N PHE A 32 -4.19 4.68 9.87
CA PHE A 32 -3.46 3.92 10.88
C PHE A 32 -1.95 3.98 10.66
N ALA A 33 -1.51 3.72 9.44
CA ALA A 33 -0.09 3.74 9.10
C ALA A 33 0.52 5.13 9.34
N SER A 34 -0.19 6.18 8.96
CA SER A 34 0.29 7.56 9.12
C SER A 34 0.43 7.92 10.60
N ARG A 35 -0.58 7.62 11.41
CA ARG A 35 -0.51 7.86 12.86
C ARG A 35 0.62 7.08 13.50
N ARG A 36 0.75 5.81 13.14
CA ARG A 36 1.80 4.97 13.69
C ARG A 36 3.18 5.46 13.28
N ALA A 37 3.35 5.82 12.02
CA ALA A 37 4.60 6.36 11.50
C ALA A 37 4.99 7.64 12.24
N LEU A 38 4.03 8.52 12.49
CA LEU A 38 4.28 9.75 13.24
C LEU A 38 4.83 9.45 14.65
N ARG A 39 4.26 8.46 15.33
CA ARG A 39 4.66 8.12 16.69
C ARG A 39 6.06 7.56 16.80
N ILE A 40 6.49 6.78 15.82
CA ILE A 40 7.78 6.10 15.89
C ILE A 40 8.86 6.69 14.97
N GLY A 41 8.52 7.72 14.23
CA GLY A 41 9.47 8.33 13.29
C GLY A 41 9.70 7.50 12.03
N ALA A 42 8.69 6.75 11.59
CA ALA A 42 8.75 5.99 10.34
C ALA A 42 8.22 6.82 9.18
N THR A 43 8.48 6.34 7.96
CA THR A 43 7.97 6.93 6.72
C THR A 43 6.80 6.08 6.20
N VAL A 44 5.79 6.73 5.66
CA VAL A 44 4.72 6.03 4.94
C VAL A 44 5.12 5.90 3.47
N LEU A 45 4.99 4.68 2.93
CA LEU A 45 5.18 4.43 1.51
C LEU A 45 3.84 3.96 0.94
N MET A 46 3.32 4.69 -0.04
CA MET A 46 2.08 4.34 -0.72
C MET A 46 2.40 3.62 -2.02
N LEU A 47 1.81 2.44 -2.18
CA LEU A 47 1.92 1.67 -3.42
C LEU A 47 0.58 1.67 -4.15
N ARG A 48 0.59 2.09 -5.40
CA ARG A 48 -0.54 1.93 -6.31
C ARG A 48 -0.14 0.95 -7.40
N VAL A 49 -0.90 -0.12 -7.55
CA VAL A 49 -0.67 -1.10 -8.60
C VAL A 49 -1.71 -0.92 -9.71
N ILE A 50 -1.22 -0.70 -10.90
CA ILE A 50 -2.05 -0.69 -12.11
C ILE A 50 -2.09 -2.13 -12.61
N GLU A 51 -3.25 -2.77 -12.48
CA GLU A 51 -3.37 -4.15 -12.91
C GLU A 51 -3.43 -4.23 -14.43
N THR A 52 -2.51 -4.98 -14.99
CA THR A 52 -2.48 -5.21 -16.43
C THR A 52 -3.25 -6.48 -16.70
N GLN A 53 -4.42 -6.31 -17.30
CA GLN A 53 -5.29 -7.44 -17.60
C GLN A 53 -5.14 -7.93 -19.02
N ASP A 54 -4.47 -7.15 -19.84
CA ASP A 54 -4.50 -7.44 -21.25
C ASP A 54 -3.33 -8.25 -21.72
N ARG A 55 -3.65 -9.36 -22.29
CA ARG A 55 -2.70 -10.24 -22.93
C ARG A 55 -2.74 -10.13 -24.44
N ASN A 56 -3.68 -9.35 -24.97
CA ASN A 56 -3.87 -9.17 -26.39
C ASN A 56 -3.46 -7.77 -26.80
N GLN A 57 -2.18 -7.53 -26.85
CA GLN A 57 -1.61 -6.24 -27.20
C GLN A 57 -1.66 -6.00 -28.71
N GLN A 58 -2.82 -6.24 -29.33
CA GLN A 58 -2.97 -6.06 -30.75
C GLN A 58 -3.00 -4.59 -31.19
N TRP A 59 -3.33 -3.73 -30.25
CA TRP A 59 -3.53 -2.30 -30.50
C TRP A 59 -2.52 -1.49 -29.69
N LEU A 60 -1.26 -1.53 -30.12
CA LEU A 60 -0.17 -0.91 -29.36
C LEU A 60 -0.40 0.58 -29.06
N GLY A 61 -0.92 1.33 -30.04
CA GLY A 61 -1.19 2.74 -29.83
C GLY A 61 -2.29 2.99 -28.78
N VAL A 62 -3.33 2.18 -28.81
CA VAL A 62 -4.43 2.26 -27.85
C VAL A 62 -3.94 1.82 -26.47
N ALA A 63 -3.14 0.77 -26.41
CA ALA A 63 -2.57 0.30 -25.16
C ALA A 63 -1.69 1.37 -24.51
N ASP A 64 -0.88 2.08 -25.29
CA ASP A 64 -0.03 3.15 -24.77
C ASP A 64 -0.86 4.32 -24.25
N ILE A 65 -1.95 4.68 -24.92
CA ILE A 65 -2.84 5.73 -24.47
C ILE A 65 -3.53 5.32 -23.15
N MET A 66 -4.05 4.11 -23.10
CA MET A 66 -4.71 3.58 -21.92
C MET A 66 -3.75 3.50 -20.73
N ARG A 67 -2.51 3.13 -20.99
CA ARG A 67 -1.47 3.07 -19.97
C ARG A 67 -1.15 4.46 -19.43
N ALA A 68 -1.03 5.45 -20.31
CA ALA A 68 -0.79 6.82 -19.91
C ALA A 68 -1.94 7.37 -19.08
N GLU A 69 -3.18 7.08 -19.46
CA GLU A 69 -4.37 7.48 -18.70
C GLU A 69 -4.41 6.80 -17.33
N ALA A 70 -4.05 5.52 -17.26
CA ALA A 70 -4.01 4.78 -16.01
C ALA A 70 -2.96 5.35 -15.06
N HIS A 71 -1.81 5.75 -15.57
CA HIS A 71 -0.77 6.41 -14.76
C HIS A 71 -1.23 7.79 -14.29
N GLU A 72 -1.89 8.55 -15.13
CA GLU A 72 -2.43 9.85 -14.76
C GLU A 72 -3.48 9.72 -13.65
N GLU A 73 -4.39 8.76 -13.79
CA GLU A 73 -5.39 8.45 -12.78
C GLU A 73 -4.73 7.99 -11.48
N ALA A 74 -3.73 7.11 -11.56
CA ALA A 74 -3.00 6.63 -10.40
C ALA A 74 -2.33 7.79 -9.65
N ASN A 75 -1.72 8.72 -10.37
CA ASN A 75 -1.11 9.89 -9.76
C ASN A 75 -2.13 10.79 -9.08
N ALA A 76 -3.31 10.98 -9.68
CA ALA A 76 -4.38 11.79 -9.08
C ALA A 76 -4.88 11.15 -7.78
N ILE A 77 -5.03 9.83 -7.75
CA ILE A 77 -5.44 9.09 -6.57
C ILE A 77 -4.37 9.21 -5.48
N LEU A 78 -3.11 9.03 -5.85
CA LEU A 78 -2.00 9.15 -4.90
C LEU A 78 -1.87 10.58 -4.36
N ASP A 79 -2.12 11.60 -5.18
CA ASP A 79 -2.10 12.99 -4.71
C ASP A 79 -3.09 13.23 -3.57
N ARG A 80 -4.31 12.70 -3.69
CA ARG A 80 -5.31 12.84 -2.63
C ARG A 80 -4.91 12.12 -1.36
N HIS A 81 -4.41 10.91 -1.48
CA HIS A 81 -3.99 10.12 -0.32
C HIS A 81 -2.72 10.69 0.30
N ALA A 82 -1.81 11.22 -0.51
CA ALA A 82 -0.62 11.88 -0.01
C ALA A 82 -0.97 13.12 0.83
N ALA A 83 -1.93 13.92 0.37
CA ALA A 83 -2.40 15.08 1.12
C ALA A 83 -3.02 14.65 2.46
N ARG A 84 -3.78 13.56 2.45
CA ARG A 84 -4.38 13.00 3.66
C ARG A 84 -3.31 12.55 4.65
N SER A 85 -2.33 11.79 4.20
CA SER A 85 -1.24 11.32 5.05
C SER A 85 -0.40 12.49 5.59
N SER A 86 -0.07 13.44 4.73
CA SER A 86 0.70 14.63 5.10
C SER A 86 -0.03 15.48 6.15
N SER A 87 -1.36 15.55 6.11
CA SER A 87 -2.13 16.25 7.11
C SER A 87 -2.01 15.62 8.50
N ILE A 88 -1.71 14.33 8.55
CA ILE A 88 -1.51 13.61 9.80
C ILE A 88 -0.06 13.69 10.28
N THR A 89 0.89 13.45 9.40
CA THR A 89 2.31 13.30 9.76
C THR A 89 3.12 14.58 9.66
N GLY A 90 2.66 15.55 8.86
CA GLY A 90 3.43 16.72 8.52
C GLY A 90 4.50 16.50 7.46
N VAL A 91 4.58 15.29 6.92
CA VAL A 91 5.60 14.89 5.94
C VAL A 91 4.93 14.22 4.75
N MET A 92 5.38 14.53 3.55
CA MET A 92 4.87 13.87 2.35
C MET A 92 5.30 12.40 2.34
N PRO A 93 4.37 11.47 2.10
CA PRO A 93 4.72 10.05 2.00
C PRO A 93 5.48 9.76 0.72
N GLU A 94 6.26 8.71 0.74
CA GLU A 94 6.86 8.17 -0.47
C GLU A 94 5.76 7.50 -1.30
N ARG A 95 5.89 7.52 -2.62
CA ARG A 95 4.87 6.97 -3.50
C ARG A 95 5.50 6.17 -4.63
N VAL A 96 4.92 5.01 -4.90
CA VAL A 96 5.39 4.11 -5.94
C VAL A 96 4.20 3.62 -6.77
N ILE A 97 4.37 3.63 -8.07
CA ILE A 97 3.40 3.04 -9.01
C ILE A 97 4.06 1.84 -9.67
N ARG A 98 3.39 0.72 -9.63
CA ARG A 98 3.82 -0.51 -10.30
C ARG A 98 2.73 -1.01 -11.22
N GLU A 99 3.12 -1.76 -12.24
CA GLU A 99 2.18 -2.40 -13.17
C GLU A 99 2.32 -3.90 -13.03
N GLY A 100 1.21 -4.60 -12.92
CA GLY A 100 1.24 -6.04 -12.81
C GLY A 100 0.08 -6.59 -11.97
N GLU A 101 0.29 -7.73 -11.37
CA GLU A 101 -0.67 -8.34 -10.48
C GLU A 101 -0.42 -7.83 -9.06
N LYS A 102 -1.47 -7.42 -8.38
CA LYS A 102 -1.36 -6.66 -7.14
C LYS A 102 -0.54 -7.38 -6.05
N ALA A 103 -0.89 -8.61 -5.74
CA ALA A 103 -0.18 -9.34 -4.68
C ALA A 103 1.29 -9.56 -5.03
N GLN A 104 1.58 -9.83 -6.29
CA GLN A 104 2.95 -10.03 -6.73
C GLN A 104 3.77 -8.74 -6.68
N GLU A 105 3.18 -7.61 -7.07
CA GLU A 105 3.90 -6.34 -7.03
C GLU A 105 4.15 -5.85 -5.61
N VAL A 106 3.28 -6.20 -4.67
CA VAL A 106 3.54 -5.98 -3.25
C VAL A 106 4.83 -6.70 -2.83
N LEU A 107 4.95 -7.98 -3.17
CA LEU A 107 6.15 -8.76 -2.86
C LEU A 107 7.38 -8.22 -3.58
N ASN A 108 7.24 -7.85 -4.83
CA ASN A 108 8.36 -7.31 -5.62
C ASN A 108 8.90 -6.01 -4.99
N LEU A 109 8.02 -5.13 -4.54
CA LEU A 109 8.46 -3.88 -3.91
C LEU A 109 9.13 -4.13 -2.57
N ILE A 110 8.61 -5.06 -1.77
CA ILE A 110 9.24 -5.44 -0.50
C ILE A 110 10.66 -5.95 -0.76
N GLU A 111 10.84 -6.75 -1.81
CA GLU A 111 12.14 -7.28 -2.17
C GLU A 111 13.10 -6.17 -2.66
N ASP A 112 12.57 -5.19 -3.38
CA ASP A 112 13.38 -4.08 -3.91
C ASP A 112 13.75 -3.05 -2.84
N ASP A 113 12.95 -2.90 -1.80
CA ASP A 113 13.18 -1.90 -0.76
C ASP A 113 13.30 -2.56 0.62
N GLU A 114 14.51 -2.73 1.06
CA GLU A 114 14.85 -3.41 2.30
C GLU A 114 14.46 -2.64 3.58
N ASP A 115 14.01 -1.40 3.43
CA ASP A 115 13.56 -0.58 4.55
C ASP A 115 12.07 -0.73 4.86
N ILE A 116 11.33 -1.41 4.00
CA ILE A 116 9.92 -1.70 4.27
C ILE A 116 9.84 -2.69 5.43
N ALA A 117 9.23 -2.26 6.53
CA ALA A 117 9.20 -3.03 7.76
C ALA A 117 7.85 -3.71 8.01
N ILE A 118 6.77 -3.10 7.59
CA ILE A 118 5.40 -3.59 7.83
C ILE A 118 4.55 -3.26 6.62
N LEU A 119 3.67 -4.19 6.26
CA LEU A 119 2.61 -3.95 5.29
C LEU A 119 1.31 -3.68 6.07
N VAL A 120 0.63 -2.59 5.75
CA VAL A 120 -0.63 -2.22 6.39
C VAL A 120 -1.75 -2.32 5.36
N LEU A 121 -2.73 -3.15 5.64
CA LEU A 121 -3.89 -3.36 4.79
C LEU A 121 -5.17 -3.02 5.56
N ALA A 122 -6.23 -2.69 4.84
CA ALA A 122 -7.55 -2.53 5.42
C ALA A 122 -8.47 -3.66 4.98
N ALA A 123 -9.27 -4.15 5.89
CA ALA A 123 -10.25 -5.20 5.60
C ALA A 123 -11.61 -4.58 5.31
N GLY A 124 -12.21 -4.95 4.19
CA GLY A 124 -13.56 -4.52 3.82
C GLY A 124 -14.60 -5.08 4.76
N THR A 125 -15.73 -4.37 4.87
CA THR A 125 -16.81 -4.71 5.78
C THR A 125 -18.00 -5.36 5.08
N SER A 126 -17.91 -5.61 3.78
CA SER A 126 -19.01 -6.19 3.03
C SER A 126 -19.16 -7.70 3.30
N LYS A 127 -20.31 -8.23 2.92
CA LYS A 127 -20.58 -9.66 3.04
C LYS A 127 -19.65 -10.52 2.18
N GLU A 128 -19.02 -9.91 1.19
CA GLU A 128 -18.10 -10.60 0.30
C GLU A 128 -16.75 -10.90 0.95
N GLY A 129 -16.54 -10.40 2.15
CA GLY A 129 -15.32 -10.66 2.90
C GLY A 129 -14.37 -9.47 2.92
N PRO A 130 -13.16 -9.68 3.44
CA PRO A 130 -12.21 -8.57 3.70
C PRO A 130 -11.56 -7.99 2.45
N GLY A 131 -11.79 -8.59 1.29
CA GLY A 131 -11.20 -8.16 0.04
C GLY A 131 -10.15 -9.13 -0.49
N PRO A 132 -9.90 -9.10 -1.82
CA PRO A 132 -9.04 -10.10 -2.47
C PRO A 132 -7.57 -10.03 -2.01
N LEU A 133 -7.05 -8.84 -1.77
CA LEU A 133 -5.66 -8.71 -1.36
C LEU A 133 -5.46 -9.23 0.07
N VAL A 134 -6.35 -8.88 1.00
CA VAL A 134 -6.31 -9.40 2.37
C VAL A 134 -6.42 -10.92 2.36
N SER A 135 -7.36 -11.45 1.58
CA SER A 135 -7.55 -12.90 1.48
C SER A 135 -6.34 -13.61 0.89
N SER A 136 -5.74 -13.03 -0.14
CA SER A 136 -4.56 -13.61 -0.79
C SER A 136 -3.36 -13.64 0.16
N ILE A 137 -3.10 -12.54 0.85
CA ILE A 137 -1.97 -12.43 1.77
C ILE A 137 -2.19 -13.30 3.00
N ALA A 138 -3.41 -13.39 3.51
CA ALA A 138 -3.72 -14.24 4.65
C ALA A 138 -3.38 -15.71 4.36
N ARG A 139 -3.63 -16.17 3.14
CA ARG A 139 -3.30 -17.55 2.75
C ARG A 139 -1.82 -17.84 2.73
N THR A 140 -1.00 -16.84 2.48
CA THR A 140 0.45 -16.97 2.40
C THR A 140 1.16 -16.33 3.59
N ALA A 141 0.41 -16.00 4.64
CA ALA A 141 0.94 -15.24 5.77
C ALA A 141 2.11 -15.92 6.47
N GLY A 142 2.14 -17.25 6.48
CA GLY A 142 3.23 -18.01 7.11
C GLY A 142 4.58 -17.82 6.45
N ASP A 143 4.59 -17.48 5.16
CA ASP A 143 5.82 -17.30 4.38
C ASP A 143 6.03 -15.86 3.97
N PHE A 144 5.16 -14.93 4.39
CA PHE A 144 5.26 -13.54 4.00
C PHE A 144 6.53 -12.92 4.60
N PRO A 145 7.29 -12.13 3.82
CA PRO A 145 8.62 -11.67 4.26
C PRO A 145 8.63 -10.64 5.40
N ILE A 146 7.51 -9.99 5.68
CA ILE A 146 7.40 -8.97 6.72
C ILE A 146 6.07 -9.12 7.46
N PRO A 147 5.95 -8.53 8.68
CA PRO A 147 4.66 -8.49 9.37
C PRO A 147 3.60 -7.73 8.58
N VAL A 148 2.36 -8.16 8.73
CA VAL A 148 1.20 -7.53 8.09
C VAL A 148 0.20 -7.11 9.16
N ALA A 149 -0.17 -5.85 9.15
CA ALA A 149 -1.22 -5.33 10.01
C ALA A 149 -2.49 -5.19 9.17
N ILE A 150 -3.58 -5.77 9.63
CA ILE A 150 -4.87 -5.68 8.95
C ILE A 150 -5.80 -4.81 9.80
N VAL A 151 -6.14 -3.65 9.25
CA VAL A 151 -6.97 -2.66 9.93
C VAL A 151 -8.45 -2.91 9.59
N PRO A 152 -9.28 -3.15 10.60
CA PRO A 152 -10.71 -3.31 10.32
C PRO A 152 -11.31 -2.05 9.69
N GLY A 153 -12.02 -2.24 8.58
CA GLY A 153 -12.52 -1.12 7.78
C GLY A 153 -13.62 -0.28 8.43
N HIS A 154 -14.22 -0.77 9.54
CA HIS A 154 -15.29 -0.06 10.23
C HIS A 154 -14.80 0.94 11.29
N LEU A 155 -13.51 0.94 11.62
CA LEU A 155 -12.98 1.77 12.69
C LEU A 155 -13.01 3.25 12.30
N SER A 156 -13.37 4.09 13.26
CA SER A 156 -13.37 5.54 13.07
C SER A 156 -11.97 6.12 13.20
N ASP A 157 -11.80 7.38 12.79
CA ASP A 157 -10.54 8.10 12.99
C ASP A 157 -10.14 8.12 14.46
N GLU A 158 -11.12 8.37 15.35
CA GLU A 158 -10.85 8.43 16.80
C GLU A 158 -10.39 7.08 17.34
N GLU A 159 -11.05 5.99 16.91
CA GLU A 159 -10.66 4.65 17.31
C GLU A 159 -9.26 4.30 16.81
N LEU A 160 -8.96 4.64 15.56
CA LEU A 160 -7.63 4.41 14.99
C LEU A 160 -6.56 5.23 15.72
N ASP A 161 -6.85 6.48 16.06
CA ASP A 161 -5.92 7.32 16.80
C ASP A 161 -5.57 6.71 18.17
N ALA A 162 -6.55 6.08 18.79
CA ALA A 162 -6.34 5.45 20.10
C ALA A 162 -5.47 4.20 20.03
N MET A 163 -5.40 3.56 18.86
CA MET A 163 -4.69 2.28 18.68
C MET A 163 -3.36 2.40 17.92
N SER A 164 -3.11 3.55 17.33
CA SER A 164 -1.94 3.67 16.43
C SER A 164 -0.64 4.00 17.16
#